data_169f992d6c144f96028a0108fcb12968
#
_entry.id   169f992d6c144f96028a0108fcb12968
#
_cell.length_a   1.000
_cell.length_b   1.000
_cell.length_c   1.000
_cell.angle_alpha   90.00
_cell.angle_beta   90.00
_cell.angle_gamma   90.00
#
_symmetry.space_group_name_H-M   'P 1'
#
loop_
_entity.id
_entity.type
_entity.pdbx_description
1 polymer ?
#
loop_
_entity_poly.entity_id
_entity_poly.type
_entity_poly.pdbx_seq_one_letter_code
_entity_poly.pdbx_strand_id
1 'polypeptide(L)'
;VPYLPRPLVAAALGPFYRLALHASLPAPVARRVIDAGSALQTLPAGTVVRPTTLAGRRVERVTVGATERPTAVLYLHGGGYTLGSPATHRSLAAHLARASEAAVYVLDYRLAPENPYPAALDDAIDAYLELLVERGYSADQVAIAGDSAGGGLSLAAARALIDRHGVRPAALGLIAPWVNPGSRDAPFERDLVINTRWSFDAADAYLGGGDRTDPGYAPLLGDMAGLPPTIVHIGTSEVLYPQVVELVDKLRAAAVPVEYTEYPELWHVAHLQASLLREADAAVRELGGFLRGALASTPV
;
A
#
# COMPACT_ATOMS: atom_id res chain seq x y z
N VAL A 1 -23.44 -4.47 -7.24
CA VAL A 1 -23.41 -5.80 -6.61
C VAL A 1 -23.80 -5.60 -5.16
N PRO A 2 -24.69 -6.41 -4.57
CA PRO A 2 -25.00 -6.33 -3.15
C PRO A 2 -23.77 -6.74 -2.32
N TYR A 3 -23.52 -5.99 -1.24
CA TYR A 3 -22.47 -6.36 -0.29
C TYR A 3 -22.81 -7.66 0.45
N LEU A 4 -21.77 -8.41 0.78
CA LEU A 4 -21.89 -9.65 1.55
C LEU A 4 -21.73 -9.37 3.06
N PRO A 5 -22.31 -10.21 3.92
CA PRO A 5 -22.07 -10.15 5.37
C PRO A 5 -20.58 -10.39 5.68
N ARG A 6 -19.99 -9.51 6.50
CA ARG A 6 -18.57 -9.60 6.90
C ARG A 6 -18.14 -10.98 7.41
N PRO A 7 -18.90 -11.67 8.31
CA PRO A 7 -18.51 -13.00 8.79
C PRO A 7 -18.39 -14.03 7.67
N LEU A 8 -19.21 -13.93 6.63
CA LEU A 8 -19.16 -14.85 5.49
C LEU A 8 -17.87 -14.64 4.68
N VAL A 9 -17.53 -13.38 4.41
CA VAL A 9 -16.29 -13.04 3.70
C VAL A 9 -15.06 -13.46 4.50
N ALA A 10 -15.03 -13.19 5.81
CA ALA A 10 -13.95 -13.61 6.70
C ALA A 10 -13.77 -15.14 6.72
N ALA A 11 -14.89 -15.88 6.79
CA ALA A 11 -14.88 -17.35 6.78
C ALA A 11 -14.31 -17.92 5.47
N ALA A 12 -14.54 -17.27 4.33
CA ALA A 12 -13.99 -17.68 3.04
C ALA A 12 -12.50 -17.31 2.91
N LEU A 13 -12.10 -16.13 3.38
CA LEU A 13 -10.72 -15.63 3.24
C LEU A 13 -9.74 -16.32 4.20
N GLY A 14 -10.14 -16.65 5.41
CA GLY A 14 -9.26 -17.26 6.40
C GLY A 14 -8.53 -18.53 5.90
N PRO A 15 -9.22 -19.55 5.36
CA PRO A 15 -8.58 -20.72 4.76
C PRO A 15 -7.69 -20.38 3.56
N PHE A 16 -8.12 -19.44 2.72
CA PHE A 16 -7.35 -18.98 1.55
C PHE A 16 -5.99 -18.39 1.97
N TYR A 17 -5.97 -17.44 2.91
CA TYR A 17 -4.73 -16.84 3.38
C TYR A 17 -3.85 -17.81 4.18
N ARG A 18 -4.45 -18.74 4.94
CA ARG A 18 -3.69 -19.82 5.61
C ARG A 18 -2.90 -20.67 4.62
N LEU A 19 -3.48 -20.94 3.45
CA LEU A 19 -2.80 -21.67 2.38
C LEU A 19 -1.78 -20.79 1.68
N ALA A 20 -2.17 -19.61 1.22
CA ALA A 20 -1.36 -18.73 0.39
C ALA A 20 -0.14 -18.16 1.13
N LEU A 21 -0.26 -17.90 2.45
CA LEU A 21 0.79 -17.38 3.31
C LEU A 21 1.37 -18.47 4.24
N HIS A 22 1.40 -19.72 3.77
CA HIS A 22 2.05 -20.78 4.52
C HIS A 22 3.57 -20.71 4.32
N ALA A 23 4.33 -20.67 5.42
CA ALA A 23 5.79 -20.47 5.39
C ALA A 23 6.56 -21.48 4.53
N SER A 24 6.04 -22.70 4.35
CA SER A 24 6.69 -23.71 3.50
C SER A 24 6.33 -23.58 2.00
N LEU A 25 5.45 -22.66 1.62
CA LEU A 25 5.04 -22.49 0.23
C LEU A 25 6.09 -21.65 -0.52
N PRO A 26 6.72 -22.17 -1.61
CA PRO A 26 7.67 -21.39 -2.38
C PRO A 26 7.04 -20.10 -2.92
N ALA A 27 7.76 -18.97 -2.87
CA ALA A 27 7.26 -17.67 -3.28
C ALA A 27 6.62 -17.65 -4.69
N PRO A 28 7.19 -18.30 -5.74
CA PRO A 28 6.54 -18.33 -7.05
C PRO A 28 5.18 -19.03 -7.08
N VAL A 29 4.98 -20.03 -6.20
CA VAL A 29 3.69 -20.73 -6.08
C VAL A 29 2.70 -19.86 -5.32
N ALA A 30 3.12 -19.27 -4.19
CA ALA A 30 2.32 -18.35 -3.42
C ALA A 30 1.81 -17.16 -4.27
N ARG A 31 2.68 -16.57 -5.10
CA ARG A 31 2.33 -15.50 -6.05
C ARG A 31 1.19 -15.93 -6.98
N ARG A 32 1.28 -17.11 -7.59
CA ARG A 32 0.23 -17.64 -8.49
C ARG A 32 -1.10 -17.87 -7.78
N VAL A 33 -1.06 -18.37 -6.52
CA VAL A 33 -2.26 -18.58 -5.72
C VAL A 33 -2.96 -17.27 -5.40
N ILE A 34 -2.20 -16.25 -4.98
CA ILE A 34 -2.72 -14.91 -4.68
C ILE A 34 -3.27 -14.25 -5.95
N ASP A 35 -2.55 -14.29 -7.07
CA ASP A 35 -3.00 -13.75 -8.35
C ASP A 35 -4.31 -14.41 -8.82
N ALA A 36 -4.42 -15.73 -8.70
CA ALA A 36 -5.64 -16.46 -9.07
C ALA A 36 -6.85 -16.05 -8.18
N GLY A 37 -6.62 -15.85 -6.87
CA GLY A 37 -7.65 -15.42 -5.95
C GLY A 37 -8.17 -14.01 -6.24
N SER A 38 -7.33 -13.12 -6.74
CA SER A 38 -7.71 -11.74 -7.07
C SER A 38 -8.64 -11.62 -8.27
N ALA A 39 -8.65 -12.62 -9.17
CA ALA A 39 -9.51 -12.63 -10.36
C ALA A 39 -11.01 -12.63 -10.03
N LEU A 40 -11.39 -12.98 -8.80
CA LEU A 40 -12.77 -12.97 -8.34
C LEU A 40 -13.27 -11.57 -7.92
N GLN A 41 -12.40 -10.59 -7.82
CA GLN A 41 -12.76 -9.23 -7.41
C GLN A 41 -13.36 -8.45 -8.59
N THR A 42 -14.49 -7.77 -8.35
CA THR A 42 -15.15 -6.96 -9.37
C THR A 42 -14.62 -5.53 -9.37
N LEU A 43 -14.74 -4.89 -10.54
CA LEU A 43 -14.33 -3.50 -10.75
C LEU A 43 -15.55 -2.57 -10.80
N PRO A 44 -15.44 -1.32 -10.34
CA PRO A 44 -16.45 -0.30 -10.56
C PRO A 44 -16.76 -0.11 -12.04
N ALA A 45 -18.02 0.20 -12.37
CA ALA A 45 -18.41 0.53 -13.74
C ALA A 45 -17.60 1.74 -14.26
N GLY A 46 -17.22 1.69 -15.52
CA GLY A 46 -16.39 2.73 -16.15
C GLY A 46 -14.90 2.66 -15.80
N THR A 47 -14.43 1.56 -15.18
CA THR A 47 -13.00 1.33 -14.94
C THR A 47 -12.27 1.09 -16.27
N VAL A 48 -11.16 1.80 -16.44
CA VAL A 48 -10.23 1.59 -17.56
C VAL A 48 -8.86 1.26 -16.96
N VAL A 49 -8.32 0.12 -17.36
CA VAL A 49 -6.97 -0.34 -16.97
C VAL A 49 -6.08 -0.30 -18.21
N ARG A 50 -5.01 0.47 -18.15
CA ARG A 50 -4.02 0.60 -19.23
C ARG A 50 -2.65 0.15 -18.73
N PRO A 51 -2.09 -0.95 -19.27
CA PRO A 51 -0.71 -1.29 -19.03
C PRO A 51 0.23 -0.19 -19.54
N THR A 52 1.22 0.16 -18.75
CA THR A 52 2.27 1.13 -19.09
C THR A 52 3.55 0.79 -18.35
N THR A 53 4.56 1.65 -18.43
CA THR A 53 5.81 1.52 -17.69
C THR A 53 6.14 2.83 -16.97
N LEU A 54 6.80 2.73 -15.82
CA LEU A 54 7.49 3.82 -15.14
C LEU A 54 8.87 3.30 -14.73
N ALA A 55 9.92 4.06 -15.04
CA ALA A 55 11.32 3.70 -14.79
C ALA A 55 11.67 2.25 -15.22
N GLY A 56 11.12 1.81 -16.35
CA GLY A 56 11.31 0.46 -16.86
C GLY A 56 10.53 -0.63 -16.11
N ARG A 57 9.75 -0.29 -15.07
CA ARG A 57 8.87 -1.22 -14.37
C ARG A 57 7.48 -1.24 -14.98
N ARG A 58 6.85 -2.41 -14.98
CA ARG A 58 5.45 -2.56 -15.41
C ARG A 58 4.54 -1.81 -14.44
N VAL A 59 3.50 -1.19 -14.97
CA VAL A 59 2.51 -0.43 -14.21
C VAL A 59 1.13 -0.68 -14.79
N GLU A 60 0.12 -0.78 -13.97
CA GLU A 60 -1.25 -0.61 -14.39
C GLU A 60 -1.73 0.80 -14.05
N ARG A 61 -2.01 1.60 -15.08
CA ARG A 61 -2.70 2.88 -14.90
C ARG A 61 -4.19 2.64 -14.88
N VAL A 62 -4.81 2.91 -13.74
CA VAL A 62 -6.24 2.67 -13.50
C VAL A 62 -6.98 4.00 -13.36
N THR A 63 -8.07 4.18 -14.11
CA THR A 63 -8.97 5.32 -14.00
C THR A 63 -10.42 4.86 -14.00
N VAL A 64 -11.33 5.68 -13.47
CA VAL A 64 -12.76 5.42 -13.48
C VAL A 64 -13.51 6.66 -14.02
N GLY A 65 -14.36 6.46 -15.01
CA GLY A 65 -15.02 7.55 -15.73
C GLY A 65 -14.08 8.23 -16.72
N ALA A 66 -13.62 9.46 -16.44
CA ALA A 66 -12.67 10.15 -17.31
C ALA A 66 -11.32 9.42 -17.36
N THR A 67 -10.75 9.30 -18.56
CA THR A 67 -9.47 8.62 -18.79
C THR A 67 -8.26 9.53 -18.54
N GLU A 68 -8.42 10.84 -18.76
CA GLU A 68 -7.40 11.83 -18.44
C GLU A 68 -7.71 12.45 -17.09
N ARG A 69 -6.67 12.51 -16.23
CA ARG A 69 -6.77 13.02 -14.87
C ARG A 69 -5.61 13.97 -14.61
N PRO A 70 -5.87 15.16 -14.04
CA PRO A 70 -4.83 16.15 -13.73
C PRO A 70 -3.98 15.74 -12.53
N THR A 71 -4.41 14.73 -11.78
CA THR A 71 -3.75 14.26 -10.55
C THR A 71 -3.52 12.77 -10.59
N ALA A 72 -2.53 12.30 -9.84
CA ALA A 72 -2.14 10.91 -9.81
C ALA A 72 -1.91 10.39 -8.37
N VAL A 73 -2.05 9.08 -8.21
CA VAL A 73 -1.62 8.32 -7.03
C VAL A 73 -0.68 7.23 -7.49
N LEU A 74 0.57 7.26 -7.04
CA LEU A 74 1.46 6.11 -7.14
C LEU A 74 1.07 5.11 -6.05
N TYR A 75 0.59 3.93 -6.45
CA TYR A 75 0.15 2.90 -5.53
C TYR A 75 1.18 1.77 -5.44
N LEU A 76 1.64 1.51 -4.22
CA LEU A 76 2.61 0.46 -3.90
C LEU A 76 1.85 -0.67 -3.17
N HIS A 77 1.80 -1.83 -3.81
CA HIS A 77 0.98 -2.95 -3.33
C HIS A 77 1.58 -3.67 -2.11
N GLY A 78 0.73 -4.29 -1.29
CA GLY A 78 1.13 -5.18 -0.21
C GLY A 78 1.63 -6.54 -0.68
N GLY A 79 1.93 -7.43 0.29
CA GLY A 79 2.41 -8.79 0.02
C GLY A 79 3.78 -9.10 0.63
N GLY A 80 4.16 -8.41 1.71
CA GLY A 80 5.40 -8.68 2.45
C GLY A 80 6.66 -8.52 1.64
N TYR A 81 6.67 -7.66 0.63
CA TYR A 81 7.77 -7.48 -0.34
C TYR A 81 8.13 -8.73 -1.16
N THR A 82 7.43 -9.85 -0.95
CA THR A 82 7.70 -11.14 -1.61
C THR A 82 6.58 -11.60 -2.53
N LEU A 83 5.39 -11.06 -2.34
CA LEU A 83 4.15 -11.39 -3.05
C LEU A 83 3.48 -10.12 -3.57
N GLY A 84 2.36 -10.32 -4.26
CA GLY A 84 1.53 -9.23 -4.79
C GLY A 84 1.95 -8.83 -6.21
N SER A 85 1.06 -8.08 -6.83
CA SER A 85 1.23 -7.56 -8.20
C SER A 85 0.18 -6.48 -8.47
N PRO A 86 0.28 -5.71 -9.55
CA PRO A 86 -0.81 -4.83 -9.98
C PRO A 86 -2.15 -5.56 -10.15
N ALA A 87 -2.12 -6.82 -10.60
CA ALA A 87 -3.33 -7.61 -10.77
C ALA A 87 -4.04 -7.90 -9.45
N THR A 88 -3.30 -8.19 -8.38
CA THR A 88 -3.87 -8.48 -7.04
C THR A 88 -4.53 -7.26 -6.41
N HIS A 89 -4.10 -6.06 -6.78
CA HIS A 89 -4.59 -4.80 -6.21
C HIS A 89 -5.46 -3.99 -7.17
N ARG A 90 -5.74 -4.51 -8.37
CA ARG A 90 -6.51 -3.82 -9.42
C ARG A 90 -7.89 -3.36 -8.95
N SER A 91 -8.61 -4.19 -8.19
CA SER A 91 -9.93 -3.82 -7.67
C SER A 91 -9.83 -2.68 -6.66
N LEU A 92 -8.91 -2.76 -5.70
CA LEU A 92 -8.65 -1.69 -4.74
C LEU A 92 -8.25 -0.40 -5.44
N ALA A 93 -7.32 -0.47 -6.40
CA ALA A 93 -6.88 0.67 -7.20
C ALA A 93 -8.05 1.32 -7.98
N ALA A 94 -8.97 0.53 -8.51
CA ALA A 94 -10.15 1.05 -9.20
C ALA A 94 -11.13 1.75 -8.26
N HIS A 95 -11.38 1.19 -7.05
CA HIS A 95 -12.19 1.85 -6.04
C HIS A 95 -11.53 3.14 -5.55
N LEU A 96 -10.20 3.13 -5.37
CA LEU A 96 -9.43 4.31 -5.00
C LEU A 96 -9.45 5.37 -6.11
N ALA A 97 -9.26 4.98 -7.37
CA ALA A 97 -9.33 5.91 -8.52
C ALA A 97 -10.70 6.57 -8.64
N ARG A 98 -11.78 5.84 -8.32
CA ARG A 98 -13.13 6.40 -8.26
C ARG A 98 -13.29 7.42 -7.13
N ALA A 99 -12.77 7.09 -5.94
CA ALA A 99 -12.95 7.91 -4.75
C ALA A 99 -12.05 9.16 -4.75
N SER A 100 -10.81 9.04 -5.23
CA SER A 100 -9.84 10.14 -5.31
C SER A 100 -10.01 11.01 -6.56
N GLU A 101 -10.74 10.53 -7.57
CA GLU A 101 -10.85 11.15 -8.91
C GLU A 101 -9.49 11.35 -9.60
N ALA A 102 -8.46 10.60 -9.18
CA ALA A 102 -7.11 10.62 -9.72
C ALA A 102 -6.84 9.42 -10.64
N ALA A 103 -5.76 9.46 -11.42
CA ALA A 103 -5.20 8.28 -12.06
C ALA A 103 -4.37 7.49 -11.05
N VAL A 104 -4.67 6.22 -10.82
CA VAL A 104 -3.91 5.36 -9.91
C VAL A 104 -2.92 4.51 -10.72
N TYR A 105 -1.63 4.67 -10.44
CA TYR A 105 -0.54 3.94 -11.07
C TYR A 105 -0.06 2.85 -10.10
N VAL A 106 -0.46 1.61 -10.34
CA VAL A 106 -0.07 0.46 -9.51
C VAL A 106 1.25 -0.08 -10.04
N LEU A 107 2.32 0.10 -9.26
CA LEU A 107 3.68 -0.26 -9.65
C LEU A 107 3.95 -1.75 -9.41
N ASP A 108 4.49 -2.44 -10.41
CA ASP A 108 5.03 -3.80 -10.32
C ASP A 108 6.51 -3.72 -9.93
N TYR A 109 6.76 -3.35 -8.67
CA TYR A 109 8.11 -3.20 -8.15
C TYR A 109 8.79 -4.55 -7.94
N ARG A 110 10.11 -4.57 -7.94
CA ARG A 110 10.90 -5.80 -7.78
C ARG A 110 10.70 -6.42 -6.40
N LEU A 111 10.45 -7.73 -6.40
CA LEU A 111 10.16 -8.50 -5.19
C LEU A 111 11.38 -9.29 -4.72
N ALA A 112 11.45 -9.47 -3.41
CA ALA A 112 12.34 -10.40 -2.75
C ALA A 112 11.79 -11.85 -2.86
N PRO A 113 12.63 -12.88 -2.72
CA PRO A 113 14.08 -12.83 -2.44
C PRO A 113 14.94 -12.50 -3.67
N GLU A 114 14.37 -12.51 -4.87
CA GLU A 114 15.14 -12.31 -6.13
C GLU A 114 15.78 -10.92 -6.17
N ASN A 115 15.12 -9.93 -5.59
CA ASN A 115 15.58 -8.55 -5.53
C ASN A 115 15.35 -8.00 -4.11
N PRO A 116 16.28 -8.18 -3.19
CA PRO A 116 16.14 -7.70 -1.82
C PRO A 116 16.23 -6.16 -1.75
N TYR A 117 16.08 -5.61 -0.57
CA TYR A 117 16.29 -4.21 -0.27
C TYR A 117 17.69 -3.76 -0.76
N PRO A 118 17.80 -2.59 -1.42
CA PRO A 118 16.80 -1.54 -1.58
C PRO A 118 15.98 -1.58 -2.90
N ALA A 119 15.98 -2.67 -3.66
CA ALA A 119 15.46 -2.72 -5.02
C ALA A 119 14.02 -2.17 -5.17
N ALA A 120 13.10 -2.54 -4.26
CA ALA A 120 11.73 -2.03 -4.29
C ALA A 120 11.65 -0.52 -3.97
N LEU A 121 12.50 -0.04 -3.06
CA LEU A 121 12.57 1.38 -2.71
C LEU A 121 13.07 2.21 -3.89
N ASP A 122 14.11 1.76 -4.57
CA ASP A 122 14.65 2.44 -5.75
C ASP A 122 13.59 2.48 -6.87
N ASP A 123 12.91 1.35 -7.14
CA ASP A 123 11.83 1.31 -8.13
C ASP A 123 10.69 2.29 -7.80
N ALA A 124 10.33 2.45 -6.53
CA ALA A 124 9.28 3.38 -6.09
C ALA A 124 9.70 4.85 -6.27
N ILE A 125 10.95 5.19 -5.91
CA ILE A 125 11.51 6.53 -6.08
C ILE A 125 11.57 6.89 -7.57
N ASP A 126 12.17 6.01 -8.38
CA ASP A 126 12.36 6.24 -9.81
C ASP A 126 11.01 6.36 -10.54
N ALA A 127 10.02 5.52 -10.18
CA ALA A 127 8.67 5.62 -10.75
C ALA A 127 7.98 6.94 -10.38
N TYR A 128 8.14 7.43 -9.15
CA TYR A 128 7.59 8.72 -8.74
C TYR A 128 8.24 9.88 -9.53
N LEU A 129 9.57 9.88 -9.66
CA LEU A 129 10.29 10.91 -10.40
C LEU A 129 9.90 10.90 -11.89
N GLU A 130 9.70 9.73 -12.50
CA GLU A 130 9.22 9.65 -13.89
C GLU A 130 7.80 10.22 -14.05
N LEU A 131 6.92 10.07 -13.05
CA LEU A 131 5.61 10.74 -13.08
C LEU A 131 5.76 12.26 -13.20
N LEU A 132 6.75 12.85 -12.55
CA LEU A 132 7.01 14.29 -12.63
C LEU A 132 7.64 14.68 -13.97
N VAL A 133 8.70 14.00 -14.37
CA VAL A 133 9.54 14.42 -15.51
C VAL A 133 8.90 14.04 -16.85
N GLU A 134 8.43 12.78 -16.99
CA GLU A 134 7.97 12.25 -18.29
C GLU A 134 6.46 12.33 -18.45
N ARG A 135 5.68 12.28 -17.34
CA ARG A 135 4.23 12.38 -17.39
C ARG A 135 3.71 13.80 -17.15
N GLY A 136 4.60 14.72 -16.76
CA GLY A 136 4.31 16.14 -16.64
C GLY A 136 3.48 16.54 -15.41
N TYR A 137 3.38 15.66 -14.39
CA TYR A 137 2.79 16.04 -13.11
C TYR A 137 3.76 16.90 -12.31
N SER A 138 3.24 17.86 -11.54
CA SER A 138 4.00 18.48 -10.46
C SER A 138 3.91 17.64 -9.17
N ALA A 139 4.83 17.85 -8.22
CA ALA A 139 4.89 17.05 -6.99
C ALA A 139 3.61 17.16 -6.14
N ASP A 140 2.93 18.30 -6.18
CA ASP A 140 1.66 18.58 -5.53
C ASP A 140 0.45 17.94 -6.24
N GLN A 141 0.65 17.42 -7.44
CA GLN A 141 -0.36 16.65 -8.18
C GLN A 141 -0.21 15.13 -8.01
N VAL A 142 0.82 14.67 -7.27
CA VAL A 142 1.07 13.23 -7.09
C VAL A 142 1.13 12.87 -5.62
N ALA A 143 0.21 12.01 -5.18
CA ALA A 143 0.26 11.35 -3.88
C ALA A 143 0.89 9.96 -3.98
N ILE A 144 1.39 9.43 -2.86
CA ILE A 144 1.81 8.04 -2.74
C ILE A 144 0.85 7.32 -1.80
N ALA A 145 0.41 6.13 -2.16
CA ALA A 145 -0.41 5.29 -1.30
C ALA A 145 0.03 3.83 -1.36
N GLY A 146 -0.27 3.08 -0.32
CA GLY A 146 0.04 1.65 -0.29
C GLY A 146 -0.52 0.96 0.92
N ASP A 147 -0.52 -0.35 0.86
CA ASP A 147 -1.02 -1.22 1.92
C ASP A 147 0.07 -2.15 2.45
N SER A 148 0.04 -2.48 3.74
CA SER A 148 0.97 -3.44 4.36
C SER A 148 2.44 -3.09 4.04
N ALA A 149 3.19 -4.00 3.41
CA ALA A 149 4.56 -3.75 2.92
C ALA A 149 4.63 -2.55 1.98
N GLY A 150 3.64 -2.38 1.08
CA GLY A 150 3.54 -1.21 0.21
C GLY A 150 3.27 0.08 0.96
N GLY A 151 2.58 0.02 2.11
CA GLY A 151 2.42 1.16 3.02
C GLY A 151 3.73 1.57 3.67
N GLY A 152 4.53 0.60 4.14
CA GLY A 152 5.89 0.84 4.63
C GLY A 152 6.79 1.42 3.54
N LEU A 153 6.74 0.83 2.34
CA LEU A 153 7.48 1.31 1.16
C LEU A 153 7.08 2.75 0.77
N SER A 154 5.80 3.09 0.88
CA SER A 154 5.29 4.45 0.61
C SER A 154 5.90 5.49 1.55
N LEU A 155 5.98 5.15 2.83
CA LEU A 155 6.61 6.02 3.84
C LEU A 155 8.11 6.18 3.59
N ALA A 156 8.82 5.06 3.32
CA ALA A 156 10.25 5.08 3.01
C ALA A 156 10.54 5.87 1.73
N ALA A 157 9.75 5.68 0.67
CA ALA A 157 9.90 6.39 -0.59
C ALA A 157 9.66 7.91 -0.42
N ALA A 158 8.62 8.31 0.32
CA ALA A 158 8.36 9.72 0.58
C ALA A 158 9.52 10.38 1.35
N ARG A 159 10.08 9.70 2.37
CA ARG A 159 11.24 10.20 3.10
C ARG A 159 12.45 10.33 2.17
N ALA A 160 12.75 9.30 1.39
CA ALA A 160 13.88 9.31 0.47
C ALA A 160 13.75 10.38 -0.64
N LEU A 161 12.55 10.61 -1.17
CA LEU A 161 12.28 11.67 -2.14
C LEU A 161 12.59 13.06 -1.55
N ILE A 162 12.21 13.30 -0.29
CA ILE A 162 12.49 14.56 0.39
C ILE A 162 14.01 14.70 0.62
N ASP A 163 14.66 13.68 1.17
CA ASP A 163 16.07 13.77 1.58
C ASP A 163 17.04 13.81 0.42
N ARG A 164 16.77 13.02 -0.63
CA ARG A 164 17.72 12.84 -1.75
C ARG A 164 17.42 13.75 -2.93
N HIS A 165 16.16 14.14 -3.12
CA HIS A 165 15.72 14.87 -4.31
C HIS A 165 15.06 16.22 -4.00
N GLY A 166 14.82 16.56 -2.72
CA GLY A 166 14.10 17.77 -2.33
C GLY A 166 12.63 17.78 -2.81
N VAL A 167 12.07 16.62 -3.12
CA VAL A 167 10.72 16.46 -3.67
C VAL A 167 9.79 15.94 -2.59
N ARG A 168 8.73 16.68 -2.30
CA ARG A 168 7.70 16.29 -1.32
C ARG A 168 6.42 15.88 -2.04
N PRO A 169 5.93 14.64 -1.90
CA PRO A 169 4.63 14.23 -2.43
C PRO A 169 3.48 15.06 -1.87
N ALA A 170 2.37 15.14 -2.60
CA ALA A 170 1.16 15.87 -2.16
C ALA A 170 0.58 15.31 -0.85
N ALA A 171 0.54 13.99 -0.72
CA ALA A 171 0.00 13.29 0.45
C ALA A 171 0.50 11.85 0.52
N LEU A 172 0.33 11.23 1.70
CA LEU A 172 0.48 9.79 1.91
C LEU A 172 -0.84 9.14 2.30
N GLY A 173 -1.15 7.99 1.68
CA GLY A 173 -2.28 7.14 2.04
C GLY A 173 -1.80 5.76 2.49
N LEU A 174 -1.87 5.44 3.77
CA LEU A 174 -1.27 4.26 4.37
C LEU A 174 -2.34 3.32 4.93
N ILE A 175 -2.47 2.13 4.36
CA ILE A 175 -3.39 1.10 4.82
C ILE A 175 -2.61 0.02 5.56
N ALA A 176 -2.83 -0.12 6.87
CA ALA A 176 -2.18 -1.12 7.71
C ALA A 176 -0.66 -1.24 7.42
N PRO A 177 0.11 -0.14 7.42
CA PRO A 177 1.47 -0.12 6.89
C PRO A 177 2.44 -0.95 7.72
N TRP A 178 3.25 -1.77 7.06
CA TRP A 178 4.33 -2.51 7.72
C TRP A 178 5.59 -1.65 7.79
N VAL A 179 5.72 -0.89 8.86
CA VAL A 179 6.73 0.17 8.98
C VAL A 179 7.99 -0.23 9.74
N ASN A 180 8.01 -1.42 10.38
CA ASN A 180 9.19 -1.98 11.01
C ASN A 180 9.31 -3.49 10.74
N PRO A 181 9.73 -3.91 9.53
CA PRO A 181 9.95 -5.33 9.23
C PRO A 181 11.08 -5.95 10.06
N GLY A 182 11.96 -5.13 10.63
CA GLY A 182 13.04 -5.57 11.52
C GLY A 182 12.58 -6.07 12.89
N SER A 183 11.42 -5.60 13.37
CA SER A 183 10.85 -6.04 14.65
C SER A 183 10.44 -7.52 14.60
N ARG A 184 10.63 -8.16 15.75
CA ARG A 184 10.14 -9.53 16.00
C ARG A 184 9.06 -9.55 17.08
N ASP A 185 8.68 -8.38 17.58
CA ASP A 185 7.59 -8.22 18.53
C ASP A 185 6.26 -8.28 17.76
N ALA A 186 5.44 -9.25 18.09
CA ALA A 186 4.10 -9.40 17.54
C ALA A 186 3.12 -9.67 18.69
N PRO A 187 1.95 -9.00 18.71
CA PRO A 187 0.98 -9.14 19.80
C PRO A 187 0.36 -10.54 19.86
N PHE A 188 0.37 -11.27 18.73
CA PHE A 188 -0.15 -12.63 18.59
C PHE A 188 0.45 -13.31 17.35
N GLU A 189 0.37 -14.64 17.29
CA GLU A 189 0.98 -15.44 16.21
C GLU A 189 0.30 -15.25 14.85
N ARG A 190 -0.96 -14.83 14.83
CA ARG A 190 -1.76 -14.73 13.60
C ARG A 190 -2.96 -13.81 13.80
N ASP A 191 -3.24 -13.00 12.77
CA ASP A 191 -4.57 -12.43 12.51
C ASP A 191 -5.31 -13.23 11.41
N LEU A 192 -6.36 -12.66 10.80
CA LEU A 192 -7.08 -13.33 9.71
C LEU A 192 -6.18 -13.60 8.49
N VAL A 193 -5.25 -12.70 8.21
CA VAL A 193 -4.41 -12.66 7.00
C VAL A 193 -2.98 -13.04 7.32
N ILE A 194 -2.33 -12.28 8.22
CA ILE A 194 -0.90 -12.42 8.52
C ILE A 194 -0.66 -13.62 9.45
N ASN A 195 0.37 -14.39 9.10
CA ASN A 195 1.03 -15.34 9.97
C ASN A 195 2.42 -14.77 10.31
N THR A 196 2.74 -14.58 11.59
CA THR A 196 3.98 -13.94 12.02
C THR A 196 5.23 -14.69 11.56
N ARG A 197 5.20 -16.02 11.50
CA ARG A 197 6.35 -16.79 10.96
C ARG A 197 6.59 -16.45 9.49
N TRP A 198 5.53 -16.45 8.67
CA TRP A 198 5.66 -16.06 7.26
C TRP A 198 6.15 -14.60 7.13
N SER A 199 5.65 -13.69 7.96
CA SER A 199 6.07 -12.29 7.90
C SER A 199 7.55 -12.11 8.27
N PHE A 200 8.06 -12.88 9.24
CA PHE A 200 9.49 -12.87 9.60
C PHE A 200 10.37 -13.41 8.48
N ASP A 201 9.97 -14.52 7.85
CA ASP A 201 10.67 -15.07 6.70
C ASP A 201 10.67 -14.09 5.51
N ALA A 202 9.55 -13.41 5.27
CA ALA A 202 9.43 -12.37 4.24
C ALA A 202 10.30 -11.14 4.55
N ALA A 203 10.34 -10.70 5.81
CA ALA A 203 11.21 -9.61 6.26
C ALA A 203 12.68 -9.93 6.05
N ASP A 204 13.12 -11.16 6.39
CA ASP A 204 14.50 -11.60 6.19
C ASP A 204 14.86 -11.71 4.70
N ALA A 205 13.93 -12.22 3.88
CA ALA A 205 14.08 -12.25 2.42
C ALA A 205 14.20 -10.83 1.83
N TYR A 206 13.38 -9.89 2.31
CA TYR A 206 13.46 -8.50 1.85
C TYR A 206 14.74 -7.82 2.31
N LEU A 207 15.20 -8.05 3.54
CA LEU A 207 16.44 -7.47 4.06
C LEU A 207 17.67 -7.90 3.24
N GLY A 208 17.74 -9.17 2.83
CA GLY A 208 18.84 -9.68 2.00
C GLY A 208 20.22 -9.62 2.68
N GLY A 209 20.26 -9.62 4.02
CA GLY A 209 21.50 -9.53 4.81
C GLY A 209 21.96 -8.10 5.13
N GLY A 210 21.14 -7.08 4.83
CA GLY A 210 21.41 -5.67 5.16
C GLY A 210 21.21 -5.33 6.63
N ASP A 211 21.18 -4.03 6.93
CA ASP A 211 20.94 -3.51 8.27
C ASP A 211 19.45 -3.40 8.57
N ARG A 212 18.98 -4.10 9.63
CA ARG A 212 17.58 -4.07 10.08
C ARG A 212 17.12 -2.72 10.61
N THR A 213 18.07 -1.83 10.92
CA THR A 213 17.81 -0.49 11.46
C THR A 213 17.86 0.61 10.40
N ASP A 214 18.17 0.25 9.15
CA ASP A 214 18.15 1.20 8.03
C ASP A 214 16.73 1.79 7.85
N PRO A 215 16.54 3.12 7.91
CA PRO A 215 15.23 3.74 7.77
C PRO A 215 14.56 3.52 6.41
N GLY A 216 15.31 3.17 5.38
CA GLY A 216 14.72 2.78 4.09
C GLY A 216 14.08 1.39 4.13
N TYR A 217 14.58 0.49 4.98
CA TYR A 217 14.01 -0.83 5.25
C TYR A 217 12.94 -0.79 6.36
N ALA A 218 13.20 -0.07 7.45
CA ALA A 218 12.35 0.06 8.62
C ALA A 218 11.98 1.53 8.86
N PRO A 219 11.06 2.10 8.04
CA PRO A 219 10.81 3.55 8.03
C PRO A 219 10.28 4.11 9.35
N LEU A 220 9.75 3.28 10.25
CA LEU A 220 9.40 3.69 11.61
C LEU A 220 10.60 4.24 12.38
N LEU A 221 11.82 3.82 12.05
CA LEU A 221 13.06 4.26 12.71
C LEU A 221 13.63 5.56 12.11
N GLY A 222 13.05 6.04 11.01
CA GLY A 222 13.46 7.26 10.33
C GLY A 222 12.88 8.53 10.94
N ASP A 223 13.30 9.66 10.37
CA ASP A 223 12.75 10.99 10.69
C ASP A 223 11.40 11.18 10.01
N MET A 224 10.41 11.69 10.77
CA MET A 224 9.07 12.02 10.26
C MET A 224 8.91 13.50 9.89
N ALA A 225 9.87 14.35 10.24
CA ALA A 225 9.75 15.79 10.00
C ALA A 225 9.64 16.12 8.50
N GLY A 226 8.72 17.02 8.17
CA GLY A 226 8.52 17.47 6.78
C GLY A 226 7.80 16.48 5.87
N LEU A 227 7.37 15.32 6.35
CA LEU A 227 6.49 14.43 5.57
C LEU A 227 5.17 15.14 5.18
N PRO A 228 4.54 14.76 4.07
CA PRO A 228 3.30 15.37 3.63
C PRO A 228 2.11 15.00 4.54
N PRO A 229 0.96 15.67 4.40
CA PRO A 229 -0.27 15.23 5.05
C PRO A 229 -0.52 13.74 4.82
N THR A 230 -0.85 13.03 5.89
CA THR A 230 -0.89 11.56 5.88
C THR A 230 -2.21 11.05 6.46
N ILE A 231 -2.85 10.12 5.76
CA ILE A 231 -3.96 9.34 6.32
C ILE A 231 -3.47 7.92 6.62
N VAL A 232 -3.83 7.39 7.78
CA VAL A 232 -3.44 6.05 8.24
C VAL A 232 -4.68 5.27 8.66
N HIS A 233 -4.89 4.12 8.06
CA HIS A 233 -5.95 3.17 8.40
C HIS A 233 -5.37 1.90 9.00
N ILE A 234 -6.00 1.35 10.04
CA ILE A 234 -5.60 0.10 10.70
C ILE A 234 -6.78 -0.64 11.30
N GLY A 235 -6.80 -1.96 11.23
CA GLY A 235 -7.68 -2.81 12.01
C GLY A 235 -7.11 -3.05 13.42
N THR A 236 -7.93 -2.92 14.46
CA THR A 236 -7.44 -3.04 15.85
C THR A 236 -7.03 -4.46 16.25
N SER A 237 -7.41 -5.47 15.45
CA SER A 237 -7.07 -6.89 15.68
C SER A 237 -5.93 -7.38 14.78
N GLU A 238 -5.14 -6.47 14.20
CA GLU A 238 -4.04 -6.79 13.30
C GLU A 238 -2.71 -6.98 14.04
N VAL A 239 -1.88 -7.88 13.50
CA VAL A 239 -0.50 -8.09 13.99
C VAL A 239 0.31 -6.80 13.94
N LEU A 240 0.07 -5.93 12.97
CA LEU A 240 0.80 -4.68 12.78
C LEU A 240 0.28 -3.51 13.63
N TYR A 241 -0.83 -3.68 14.37
CA TYR A 241 -1.46 -2.60 15.12
C TYR A 241 -0.49 -1.81 16.01
N PRO A 242 0.38 -2.43 16.85
CA PRO A 242 1.25 -1.67 17.75
C PRO A 242 2.23 -0.74 17.03
N GLN A 243 2.85 -1.20 15.93
CA GLN A 243 3.79 -0.38 15.18
C GLN A 243 3.11 0.75 14.38
N VAL A 244 1.84 0.57 14.02
CA VAL A 244 1.07 1.63 13.35
C VAL A 244 0.66 2.71 14.34
N VAL A 245 0.28 2.34 15.58
CA VAL A 245 0.04 3.32 16.65
C VAL A 245 1.31 4.12 16.93
N GLU A 246 2.46 3.47 17.07
CA GLU A 246 3.76 4.15 17.25
C GLU A 246 4.07 5.09 16.08
N LEU A 247 3.79 4.69 14.83
CA LEU A 247 3.96 5.55 13.67
C LEU A 247 3.11 6.82 13.78
N VAL A 248 1.82 6.68 14.12
CA VAL A 248 0.91 7.82 14.26
C VAL A 248 1.40 8.79 15.33
N ASP A 249 1.88 8.28 16.46
CA ASP A 249 2.43 9.11 17.53
C ASP A 249 3.69 9.85 17.07
N LYS A 250 4.59 9.19 16.34
CA LYS A 250 5.79 9.84 15.77
C LYS A 250 5.45 10.89 14.72
N LEU A 251 4.48 10.63 13.84
CA LEU A 251 4.02 11.61 12.85
C LEU A 251 3.44 12.87 13.54
N ARG A 252 2.62 12.69 14.58
CA ARG A 252 2.05 13.78 15.37
C ARG A 252 3.13 14.57 16.11
N ALA A 253 4.09 13.87 16.72
CA ALA A 253 5.22 14.50 17.41
C ALA A 253 6.10 15.33 16.45
N ALA A 254 6.19 14.94 15.19
CA ALA A 254 6.88 15.67 14.12
C ALA A 254 6.02 16.77 13.46
N ALA A 255 4.83 17.08 14.02
CA ALA A 255 3.87 18.05 13.49
C ALA A 255 3.39 17.77 12.06
N VAL A 256 3.40 16.52 11.62
CA VAL A 256 2.80 16.10 10.36
C VAL A 256 1.27 16.10 10.51
N PRO A 257 0.50 16.71 9.59
CA PRO A 257 -0.96 16.58 9.60
C PRO A 257 -1.36 15.11 9.38
N VAL A 258 -2.02 14.50 10.38
CA VAL A 258 -2.39 13.08 10.35
C VAL A 258 -3.88 12.90 10.56
N GLU A 259 -4.55 12.26 9.61
CA GLU A 259 -5.85 11.61 9.80
C GLU A 259 -5.62 10.13 10.14
N TYR A 260 -6.24 9.65 11.22
CA TYR A 260 -6.04 8.28 11.71
C TYR A 260 -7.38 7.63 12.01
N THR A 261 -7.64 6.50 11.36
CA THR A 261 -8.88 5.74 11.55
C THR A 261 -8.60 4.30 11.94
N GLU A 262 -9.15 3.90 13.08
CA GLU A 262 -9.16 2.52 13.55
C GLU A 262 -10.46 1.82 13.14
N TYR A 263 -10.32 0.59 12.64
CA TYR A 263 -11.45 -0.25 12.25
C TYR A 263 -11.51 -1.50 13.15
N PRO A 264 -12.29 -1.47 14.25
CA PRO A 264 -12.35 -2.61 15.18
C PRO A 264 -12.82 -3.92 14.55
N GLU A 265 -13.52 -3.80 13.43
CA GLU A 265 -14.19 -4.93 12.79
C GLU A 265 -13.50 -5.42 11.52
N LEU A 266 -12.49 -4.70 11.02
CA LEU A 266 -11.79 -5.06 9.80
C LEU A 266 -10.47 -5.79 10.12
N TRP A 267 -10.10 -6.68 9.21
CA TRP A 267 -8.83 -7.40 9.24
C TRP A 267 -7.79 -6.70 8.39
N HIS A 268 -6.57 -7.23 8.44
CA HIS A 268 -5.43 -6.69 7.70
C HIS A 268 -5.76 -6.47 6.22
N VAL A 269 -5.67 -5.23 5.80
CA VAL A 269 -5.96 -4.77 4.42
C VAL A 269 -7.35 -5.24 3.91
N ALA A 270 -8.37 -5.20 4.76
CA ALA A 270 -9.75 -5.50 4.33
C ALA A 270 -10.24 -4.61 3.16
N HIS A 271 -9.56 -3.51 2.89
CA HIS A 271 -9.75 -2.63 1.74
C HIS A 271 -9.71 -3.36 0.39
N LEU A 272 -8.96 -4.47 0.28
CA LEU A 272 -8.98 -5.35 -0.89
C LEU A 272 -10.37 -5.90 -1.21
N GLN A 273 -11.24 -5.98 -0.23
CA GLN A 273 -12.62 -6.46 -0.37
C GLN A 273 -13.63 -5.32 -0.59
N ALA A 274 -13.21 -4.15 -1.05
CA ALA A 274 -14.12 -3.01 -1.31
C ALA A 274 -15.27 -3.34 -2.28
N SER A 275 -15.07 -4.29 -3.19
CA SER A 275 -16.14 -4.79 -4.06
C SER A 275 -17.16 -5.71 -3.38
N LEU A 276 -16.86 -6.22 -2.18
CA LEU A 276 -17.63 -7.23 -1.48
C LEU A 276 -18.20 -6.74 -0.15
N LEU A 277 -17.52 -5.81 0.53
CA LEU A 277 -17.87 -5.35 1.87
C LEU A 277 -18.18 -3.85 1.86
N ARG A 278 -19.28 -3.47 2.49
CA ARG A 278 -19.68 -2.08 2.66
C ARG A 278 -18.66 -1.28 3.48
N GLU A 279 -18.16 -1.87 4.54
CA GLU A 279 -17.18 -1.27 5.45
C GLU A 279 -15.84 -1.03 4.73
N ALA A 280 -15.40 -1.97 3.92
CA ALA A 280 -14.18 -1.84 3.12
C ALA A 280 -14.34 -0.76 2.02
N ASP A 281 -15.49 -0.71 1.33
CA ASP A 281 -15.78 0.36 0.36
C ASP A 281 -15.83 1.74 1.04
N ALA A 282 -16.40 1.82 2.25
CA ALA A 282 -16.43 3.07 3.02
C ALA A 282 -15.01 3.52 3.40
N ALA A 283 -14.15 2.61 3.86
CA ALA A 283 -12.75 2.90 4.18
C ALA A 283 -11.95 3.37 2.94
N VAL A 284 -12.17 2.73 1.78
CA VAL A 284 -11.52 3.19 0.53
C VAL A 284 -12.04 4.56 0.09
N ARG A 285 -13.33 4.86 0.31
CA ARG A 285 -13.88 6.20 0.02
C ARG A 285 -13.30 7.27 0.95
N GLU A 286 -13.10 6.97 2.22
CA GLU A 286 -12.44 7.86 3.18
C GLU A 286 -11.01 8.17 2.73
N LEU A 287 -10.21 7.13 2.47
CA LEU A 287 -8.86 7.28 1.92
C LEU A 287 -8.82 8.12 0.64
N GLY A 288 -9.70 7.79 -0.32
CA GLY A 288 -9.77 8.51 -1.60
C GLY A 288 -10.23 9.95 -1.44
N GLY A 289 -11.16 10.23 -0.52
CA GLY A 289 -11.62 11.58 -0.19
C GLY A 289 -10.50 12.44 0.38
N PHE A 290 -9.69 11.90 1.30
CA PHE A 290 -8.51 12.57 1.83
C PHE A 290 -7.50 12.90 0.71
N LEU A 291 -7.14 11.91 -0.10
CA LEU A 291 -6.20 12.11 -1.20
C LEU A 291 -6.70 13.15 -2.21
N ARG A 292 -7.99 13.11 -2.56
CA ARG A 292 -8.62 14.13 -3.43
C ARG A 292 -8.52 15.53 -2.83
N GLY A 293 -8.80 15.67 -1.53
CA GLY A 293 -8.67 16.94 -0.82
C GLY A 293 -7.25 17.51 -0.87
N ALA A 294 -6.26 16.66 -0.61
CA ALA A 294 -4.85 17.05 -0.65
C ALA A 294 -4.38 17.43 -2.06
N LEU A 295 -4.78 16.66 -3.08
CA LEU A 295 -4.44 16.89 -4.48
C LEU A 295 -5.14 18.12 -5.11
N ALA A 296 -6.33 18.51 -4.58
CA ALA A 296 -7.08 19.68 -5.04
C ALA A 296 -6.65 20.98 -4.35
N SER A 297 -5.92 20.91 -3.25
CA SER A 297 -5.56 22.07 -2.40
C SER A 297 -4.45 22.93 -2.98
N THR A 298 -3.90 22.58 -4.16
CA THR A 298 -2.88 23.38 -4.83
C THR A 298 -3.54 24.46 -5.68
N PRO A 299 -3.33 25.75 -5.40
CA PRO A 299 -3.79 26.83 -6.28
C PRO A 299 -3.10 26.74 -7.64
N VAL A 300 -3.88 26.87 -8.70
CA VAL A 300 -3.38 27.08 -10.08
C VAL A 300 -2.65 28.42 -10.17
#